data_029342d2dbf11f900b0d6b7158cb5242
#
_entry.id   029342d2dbf11f900b0d6b7158cb5242
#
_cell.length_a   1.000
_cell.length_b   1.000
_cell.length_c   1.000
_cell.angle_alpha   90.00
_cell.angle_beta   90.00
_cell.angle_gamma   90.00
#
_symmetry.space_group_name_H-M   'P 1'
#
loop_
_entity.id
_entity.type
_entity.pdbx_description
1 polymer ?
#
loop_
_entity_poly.entity_id
_entity_poly.type
_entity_poly.pdbx_seq_one_letter_code
_entity_poly.pdbx_strand_id
1 'polypeptide(L)'
;MPRGTAKLSTATDRSTSDAALHDREATFHDAWASSTKLEDVRVKECFEAPTAVENRFILGKMGNLARKKVLDIGAGLGESSVYFALHGAQVTTTDISPLMVEKVLQLAAKYGVEMDGIVSTAESLNVPENQFDFVYIANTIHHVPDRAQLFEQIRRALKPGGWFFSYDPLAYNPVINLYRRMATEVRTPDERPLTRADLKMAKKYFTDVGHREFWMATLALFGKYYLFDRVHPNADRYWKRILAEQHAKLGWWRPLLRLDAILTRIPGLRWLSWNIVLWGQKRSS
;
A
#
# COMPACT_ATOMS: atom_id res chain seq x y z
N MET A 1 -8.21 38.55 26.80
CA MET A 1 -8.01 37.25 26.13
C MET A 1 -6.88 37.40 25.12
N PRO A 2 -5.71 36.77 25.32
CA PRO A 2 -4.62 36.87 24.37
C PRO A 2 -4.90 35.94 23.17
N ARG A 3 -4.80 36.49 21.97
CA ARG A 3 -4.87 35.74 20.69
C ARG A 3 -3.61 34.87 20.58
N GLY A 4 -3.80 33.56 20.47
CA GLY A 4 -2.72 32.61 20.22
C GLY A 4 -2.08 32.89 18.84
N THR A 5 -0.81 33.21 18.86
CA THR A 5 0.03 33.30 17.67
C THR A 5 0.26 31.90 17.13
N ALA A 6 -0.31 31.62 15.98
CA ALA A 6 0.04 30.42 15.20
C ALA A 6 1.53 30.54 14.81
N LYS A 7 2.38 29.67 15.34
CA LYS A 7 3.77 29.54 14.88
C LYS A 7 3.74 29.01 13.44
N LEU A 8 4.18 29.81 12.48
CA LEU A 8 4.53 29.32 11.16
C LEU A 8 5.75 28.40 11.32
N SER A 9 5.55 27.09 11.03
CA SER A 9 6.65 26.14 10.91
C SER A 9 7.52 26.54 9.71
N THR A 10 8.81 26.73 9.92
CA THR A 10 9.77 27.08 8.85
C THR A 10 10.09 25.85 8.00
N ALA A 11 10.58 26.04 6.77
CA ALA A 11 10.98 24.93 5.89
C ALA A 11 12.05 24.03 6.54
N THR A 12 12.93 24.60 7.37
CA THR A 12 13.97 23.88 8.11
C THR A 12 13.36 22.98 9.19
N ASP A 13 12.32 23.42 9.92
CA ASP A 13 11.65 22.62 10.94
C ASP A 13 10.89 21.43 10.33
N ARG A 14 10.34 21.59 9.12
CA ARG A 14 9.69 20.48 8.39
C ARG A 14 10.70 19.44 7.92
N SER A 15 11.82 19.86 7.34
CA SER A 15 12.87 18.96 6.86
C SER A 15 13.46 18.07 7.97
N THR A 16 13.71 18.64 9.17
CA THR A 16 14.19 17.86 10.33
C THR A 16 13.12 16.91 10.88
N SER A 17 11.85 17.32 10.86
CA SER A 17 10.73 16.48 11.26
C SER A 17 10.54 15.28 10.31
N ASP A 18 10.63 15.51 9.00
CA ASP A 18 10.45 14.47 7.99
C ASP A 18 11.62 13.47 7.99
N ALA A 19 12.87 13.93 8.19
CA ALA A 19 14.02 13.07 8.36
C ALA A 19 13.88 12.14 9.58
N ALA A 20 13.46 12.67 10.73
CA ALA A 20 13.23 11.86 11.93
C ALA A 20 12.06 10.85 11.75
N LEU A 21 11.06 11.17 10.93
CA LEU A 21 9.99 10.27 10.58
C LEU A 21 10.52 9.14 9.68
N HIS A 22 11.30 9.46 8.64
CA HIS A 22 11.91 8.49 7.75
C HIS A 22 12.83 7.52 8.51
N ASP A 23 13.62 8.01 9.47
CA ASP A 23 14.49 7.16 10.31
C ASP A 23 13.67 6.18 11.17
N ARG A 24 12.54 6.62 11.74
CA ARG A 24 11.64 5.73 12.50
C ARG A 24 11.00 4.67 11.61
N GLU A 25 10.52 5.07 10.44
CA GLU A 25 9.93 4.13 9.47
C GLU A 25 10.96 3.10 9.00
N ALA A 26 12.17 3.54 8.62
CA ALA A 26 13.24 2.64 8.22
C ALA A 26 13.59 1.64 9.33
N THR A 27 13.76 2.11 10.58
CA THR A 27 14.08 1.28 11.74
C THR A 27 12.98 0.25 12.01
N PHE A 28 11.71 0.66 11.94
CA PHE A 28 10.57 -0.23 12.15
C PHE A 28 10.52 -1.33 11.07
N HIS A 29 10.74 -0.97 9.81
CA HIS A 29 10.75 -1.91 8.69
C HIS A 29 11.98 -2.82 8.71
N ASP A 30 13.15 -2.33 9.13
CA ASP A 30 14.35 -3.16 9.34
C ASP A 30 14.11 -4.24 10.40
N ALA A 31 13.50 -3.89 11.52
CA ALA A 31 13.14 -4.85 12.56
C ALA A 31 12.14 -5.90 12.04
N TRP A 32 11.17 -5.46 11.23
CA TRP A 32 10.21 -6.38 10.61
C TRP A 32 10.89 -7.29 9.59
N ALA A 33 11.74 -6.77 8.70
CA ALA A 33 12.50 -7.58 7.75
C ALA A 33 13.32 -8.66 8.46
N SER A 34 14.03 -8.28 9.54
CA SER A 34 14.88 -9.18 10.33
C SER A 34 14.07 -10.31 11.00
N SER A 35 12.85 -10.03 11.47
CA SER A 35 11.99 -11.00 12.15
C SER A 35 11.21 -11.93 11.21
N THR A 36 11.15 -11.63 9.90
CA THR A 36 10.37 -12.41 8.93
C THR A 36 11.25 -13.39 8.17
N LYS A 37 10.86 -14.66 8.14
CA LYS A 37 11.52 -15.69 7.32
C LYS A 37 11.00 -15.64 5.88
N LEU A 38 11.86 -15.95 4.91
CA LEU A 38 11.49 -15.98 3.49
C LEU A 38 10.41 -17.03 3.17
N GLU A 39 10.33 -18.09 3.97
CA GLU A 39 9.30 -19.14 3.83
C GLU A 39 7.90 -18.63 4.16
N ASP A 40 7.80 -17.61 4.99
CA ASP A 40 6.52 -17.05 5.45
C ASP A 40 5.96 -16.00 4.48
N VAL A 41 6.77 -15.57 3.49
CA VAL A 41 6.35 -14.58 2.48
C VAL A 41 5.47 -15.25 1.43
N ARG A 42 4.24 -14.74 1.28
CA ARG A 42 3.19 -15.37 0.48
C ARG A 42 2.98 -14.62 -0.83
N VAL A 43 3.86 -14.85 -1.81
CA VAL A 43 3.89 -14.13 -3.09
C VAL A 43 2.59 -14.33 -3.89
N LYS A 44 2.17 -15.58 -4.11
CA LYS A 44 0.98 -15.88 -4.92
C LYS A 44 -0.30 -15.47 -4.22
N GLU A 45 -0.42 -15.78 -2.94
CA GLU A 45 -1.63 -15.53 -2.17
C GLU A 45 -1.95 -14.04 -2.08
N CYS A 46 -0.94 -13.15 -2.06
CA CYS A 46 -1.14 -11.71 -2.08
C CYS A 46 -1.89 -11.22 -3.32
N PHE A 47 -1.90 -11.96 -4.41
CA PHE A 47 -2.54 -11.58 -5.67
C PHE A 47 -3.65 -12.54 -6.12
N GLU A 48 -3.55 -13.82 -5.81
CA GLU A 48 -4.47 -14.85 -6.33
C GLU A 48 -5.53 -15.26 -5.32
N ALA A 49 -5.27 -15.04 -4.02
CA ALA A 49 -6.24 -15.41 -2.98
C ALA A 49 -7.59 -14.73 -3.19
N PRO A 50 -8.71 -15.42 -2.88
CA PRO A 50 -10.04 -14.81 -2.91
C PRO A 50 -10.16 -13.57 -2.01
N THR A 51 -9.30 -13.46 -0.98
CA THR A 51 -9.23 -12.36 -0.03
C THR A 51 -8.33 -11.20 -0.49
N ALA A 52 -7.54 -11.38 -1.56
CA ALA A 52 -6.68 -10.35 -2.13
C ALA A 52 -7.47 -9.47 -3.13
N VAL A 53 -8.58 -8.88 -2.68
CA VAL A 53 -9.55 -8.23 -3.57
C VAL A 53 -9.02 -6.99 -4.26
N GLU A 54 -8.16 -6.21 -3.58
CA GLU A 54 -7.50 -5.02 -4.12
C GLU A 54 -6.52 -5.40 -5.23
N ASN A 55 -5.61 -6.31 -4.93
CA ASN A 55 -4.58 -6.74 -5.87
C ASN A 55 -5.16 -7.43 -7.10
N ARG A 56 -6.17 -8.27 -6.92
CA ARG A 56 -6.90 -8.88 -8.04
C ARG A 56 -7.58 -7.84 -8.94
N PHE A 57 -8.13 -6.78 -8.34
CA PHE A 57 -8.71 -5.67 -9.09
C PHE A 57 -7.63 -4.89 -9.85
N ILE A 58 -6.49 -4.60 -9.21
CA ILE A 58 -5.34 -3.91 -9.83
C ILE A 58 -4.80 -4.73 -11.00
N LEU A 59 -4.56 -6.04 -10.83
CA LEU A 59 -4.11 -6.92 -11.90
C LEU A 59 -5.07 -6.92 -13.10
N GLY A 60 -6.37 -6.93 -12.84
CA GLY A 60 -7.38 -6.82 -13.89
C GLY A 60 -7.30 -5.52 -14.70
N LYS A 61 -6.77 -4.44 -14.09
CA LYS A 61 -6.52 -3.17 -14.78
C LYS A 61 -5.16 -3.12 -15.47
N MET A 62 -4.13 -3.69 -14.88
CA MET A 62 -2.78 -3.75 -15.47
C MET A 62 -2.75 -4.63 -16.71
N GLY A 63 -3.53 -5.72 -16.71
CA GLY A 63 -3.56 -6.69 -17.82
C GLY A 63 -2.27 -7.49 -17.95
N ASN A 64 -1.74 -7.62 -19.15
CA ASN A 64 -0.54 -8.41 -19.42
C ASN A 64 0.73 -7.67 -18.93
N LEU A 65 1.47 -8.32 -18.04
CA LEU A 65 2.71 -7.80 -17.44
C LEU A 65 3.97 -8.19 -18.25
N ALA A 66 3.88 -9.13 -19.17
CA ALA A 66 5.05 -9.60 -19.92
C ALA A 66 5.78 -8.46 -20.62
N ARG A 67 7.07 -8.33 -20.35
CA ARG A 67 7.97 -7.28 -20.87
C ARG A 67 7.62 -5.85 -20.46
N LYS A 68 6.70 -5.65 -19.50
CA LYS A 68 6.41 -4.36 -18.92
C LYS A 68 7.45 -3.96 -17.90
N LYS A 69 7.82 -2.70 -17.84
CA LYS A 69 8.65 -2.14 -16.78
C LYS A 69 7.75 -1.66 -15.64
N VAL A 70 7.95 -2.24 -14.47
CA VAL A 70 7.16 -1.96 -13.26
C VAL A 70 8.08 -1.40 -12.17
N LEU A 71 7.70 -0.26 -11.61
CA LEU A 71 8.29 0.28 -10.39
C LEU A 71 7.37 -0.06 -9.21
N ASP A 72 7.93 -0.75 -8.21
CA ASP A 72 7.24 -1.08 -6.95
C ASP A 72 7.80 -0.19 -5.84
N ILE A 73 6.98 0.72 -5.30
CA ILE A 73 7.39 1.70 -4.30
C ILE A 73 6.91 1.26 -2.91
N GLY A 74 7.85 1.16 -1.94
CA GLY A 74 7.56 0.65 -0.62
C GLY A 74 7.24 -0.84 -0.68
N ALA A 75 8.11 -1.62 -1.30
CA ALA A 75 7.87 -3.02 -1.63
C ALA A 75 7.75 -3.95 -0.41
N GLY A 76 8.17 -3.49 0.77
CA GLY A 76 8.14 -4.28 2.00
C GLY A 76 8.89 -5.60 1.84
N LEU A 77 8.20 -6.73 2.06
CA LEU A 77 8.81 -8.06 1.96
C LEU A 77 8.93 -8.58 0.52
N GLY A 78 8.44 -7.83 -0.49
CA GLY A 78 8.65 -8.11 -1.91
C GLY A 78 7.59 -9.01 -2.57
N GLU A 79 6.45 -9.26 -1.91
CA GLU A 79 5.38 -10.09 -2.49
C GLU A 79 4.96 -9.59 -3.87
N SER A 80 4.77 -8.27 -4.02
CA SER A 80 4.37 -7.63 -5.28
C SER A 80 5.47 -7.67 -6.33
N SER A 81 6.68 -7.27 -5.95
CA SER A 81 7.84 -7.24 -6.85
C SER A 81 8.10 -8.60 -7.47
N VAL A 82 8.17 -9.65 -6.63
CA VAL A 82 8.41 -11.02 -7.09
C VAL A 82 7.24 -11.54 -7.92
N TYR A 83 5.99 -11.24 -7.53
CA TYR A 83 4.82 -11.64 -8.31
C TYR A 83 4.85 -11.05 -9.73
N PHE A 84 5.14 -9.77 -9.87
CA PHE A 84 5.22 -9.12 -11.19
C PHE A 84 6.37 -9.69 -12.03
N ALA A 85 7.54 -9.94 -11.44
CA ALA A 85 8.67 -10.55 -12.13
C ALA A 85 8.35 -11.99 -12.62
N LEU A 86 7.66 -12.81 -11.81
CA LEU A 86 7.19 -14.14 -12.19
C LEU A 86 6.21 -14.11 -13.40
N HIS A 87 5.52 -12.96 -13.61
CA HIS A 87 4.64 -12.75 -14.77
C HIS A 87 5.35 -12.02 -15.94
N GLY A 88 6.68 -12.00 -15.92
CA GLY A 88 7.51 -11.52 -17.04
C GLY A 88 7.72 -10.01 -17.08
N ALA A 89 7.41 -9.29 -16.00
CA ALA A 89 7.76 -7.87 -15.89
C ALA A 89 9.25 -7.68 -15.59
N GLN A 90 9.81 -6.56 -16.08
CA GLN A 90 11.09 -6.02 -15.61
C GLN A 90 10.81 -5.14 -14.40
N VAL A 91 11.19 -5.58 -13.21
CA VAL A 91 10.82 -4.93 -11.96
C VAL A 91 12.00 -4.16 -11.39
N THR A 92 11.75 -2.91 -11.00
CA THR A 92 12.59 -2.15 -10.08
C THR A 92 11.80 -1.98 -8.79
N THR A 93 12.39 -2.36 -7.66
CA THR A 93 11.77 -2.23 -6.34
C THR A 93 12.45 -1.14 -5.53
N THR A 94 11.67 -0.38 -4.75
CA THR A 94 12.22 0.60 -3.81
C THR A 94 11.60 0.45 -2.43
N ASP A 95 12.40 0.68 -1.41
CA ASP A 95 11.94 0.78 -0.02
C ASP A 95 12.85 1.73 0.75
N ILE A 96 12.34 2.32 1.82
CA ILE A 96 13.13 3.17 2.71
C ILE A 96 14.09 2.36 3.58
N SER A 97 13.76 1.08 3.85
CA SER A 97 14.53 0.15 4.65
C SER A 97 15.54 -0.61 3.79
N PRO A 98 16.86 -0.49 4.07
CA PRO A 98 17.88 -1.31 3.40
C PRO A 98 17.65 -2.81 3.56
N LEU A 99 17.21 -3.26 4.74
CA LEU A 99 16.97 -4.67 5.01
C LEU A 99 15.72 -5.19 4.27
N MET A 100 14.70 -4.34 4.01
CA MET A 100 13.59 -4.72 3.15
C MET A 100 14.07 -4.92 1.71
N VAL A 101 14.86 -4.00 1.15
CA VAL A 101 15.40 -4.15 -0.20
C VAL A 101 16.23 -5.43 -0.32
N GLU A 102 17.11 -5.70 0.65
CA GLU A 102 17.90 -6.94 0.68
C GLU A 102 16.98 -8.17 0.73
N LYS A 103 15.93 -8.15 1.57
CA LYS A 103 14.96 -9.24 1.70
C LYS A 103 14.20 -9.49 0.38
N VAL A 104 13.80 -8.44 -0.33
CA VAL A 104 13.17 -8.56 -1.66
C VAL A 104 14.09 -9.25 -2.65
N LEU A 105 15.38 -8.86 -2.70
CA LEU A 105 16.36 -9.47 -3.61
C LEU A 105 16.63 -10.94 -3.25
N GLN A 106 16.69 -11.27 -1.96
CA GLN A 106 16.79 -12.66 -1.50
C GLN A 106 15.56 -13.48 -1.90
N LEU A 107 14.36 -12.90 -1.77
CA LEU A 107 13.11 -13.53 -2.20
C LEU A 107 13.09 -13.74 -3.71
N ALA A 108 13.51 -12.75 -4.49
CA ALA A 108 13.64 -12.83 -5.94
C ALA A 108 14.54 -13.98 -6.36
N ALA A 109 15.74 -14.09 -5.77
CA ALA A 109 16.69 -15.18 -6.01
C ALA A 109 16.09 -16.54 -5.68
N LYS A 110 15.34 -16.66 -4.57
CA LYS A 110 14.62 -17.89 -4.18
C LYS A 110 13.60 -18.33 -5.24
N TYR A 111 12.94 -17.38 -5.89
CA TYR A 111 11.97 -17.64 -6.96
C TYR A 111 12.58 -17.71 -8.36
N GLY A 112 13.91 -17.54 -8.48
CA GLY A 112 14.62 -17.60 -9.77
C GLY A 112 14.29 -16.44 -10.72
N VAL A 113 13.97 -15.25 -10.16
CA VAL A 113 13.72 -14.03 -10.93
C VAL A 113 14.74 -12.95 -10.58
N GLU A 114 15.03 -12.08 -11.55
CA GLU A 114 15.94 -10.94 -11.39
C GLU A 114 15.16 -9.64 -11.31
N MET A 115 15.64 -8.69 -10.50
CA MET A 115 15.12 -7.33 -10.39
C MET A 115 16.14 -6.37 -9.81
N ASP A 116 15.92 -5.08 -10.01
CA ASP A 116 16.73 -4.02 -9.39
C ASP A 116 16.13 -3.61 -8.03
N GLY A 117 17.00 -3.43 -7.02
CA GLY A 117 16.60 -2.95 -5.69
C GLY A 117 17.27 -1.62 -5.36
N ILE A 118 16.51 -0.62 -4.92
CA ILE A 118 16.98 0.73 -4.62
C ILE A 118 16.49 1.14 -3.23
N VAL A 119 17.40 1.56 -2.36
CA VAL A 119 17.03 2.18 -1.09
C VAL A 119 16.73 3.65 -1.33
N SER A 120 15.48 4.06 -1.11
CA SER A 120 15.05 5.45 -1.29
C SER A 120 13.75 5.76 -0.55
N THR A 121 13.53 7.03 -0.18
CA THR A 121 12.21 7.47 0.24
C THR A 121 11.27 7.60 -0.97
N ALA A 122 9.98 7.53 -0.73
CA ALA A 122 8.98 7.65 -1.79
C ALA A 122 8.91 9.08 -2.38
N GLU A 123 9.36 10.09 -1.62
CA GLU A 123 9.44 11.48 -2.05
C GLU A 123 10.73 11.81 -2.82
N SER A 124 11.72 10.91 -2.81
CA SER A 124 13.01 11.15 -3.48
C SER A 124 13.49 9.87 -4.16
N LEU A 125 12.76 9.46 -5.21
CA LEU A 125 13.07 8.25 -5.97
C LEU A 125 14.31 8.45 -6.84
N ASN A 126 15.32 7.61 -6.64
CA ASN A 126 16.53 7.57 -7.48
C ASN A 126 16.32 6.63 -8.68
N VAL A 127 15.34 6.93 -9.52
CA VAL A 127 15.00 6.17 -10.72
C VAL A 127 14.97 7.07 -11.96
N PRO A 128 15.24 6.52 -13.15
CA PRO A 128 15.17 7.29 -14.41
C PRO A 128 13.76 7.80 -14.69
N GLU A 129 13.68 8.93 -15.38
CA GLU A 129 12.42 9.50 -15.85
C GLU A 129 11.87 8.75 -17.05
N ASN A 130 10.51 8.78 -17.19
CA ASN A 130 9.81 8.24 -18.35
C ASN A 130 10.17 6.77 -18.67
N GLN A 131 10.43 5.97 -17.64
CA GLN A 131 10.92 4.60 -17.84
C GLN A 131 9.87 3.53 -17.62
N PHE A 132 8.91 3.73 -16.71
CA PHE A 132 8.02 2.67 -16.26
C PHE A 132 6.67 2.70 -16.97
N ASP A 133 6.19 1.53 -17.37
CA ASP A 133 4.83 1.35 -17.89
C ASP A 133 3.81 1.43 -16.75
N PHE A 134 4.20 0.87 -15.59
CA PHE A 134 3.40 0.87 -14.37
C PHE A 134 4.22 1.29 -13.16
N VAL A 135 3.59 2.04 -12.26
CA VAL A 135 4.03 2.24 -10.88
C VAL A 135 3.00 1.59 -9.96
N TYR A 136 3.45 0.70 -9.09
CA TYR A 136 2.64 0.10 -8.05
C TYR A 136 3.12 0.59 -6.69
N ILE A 137 2.19 0.94 -5.81
CA ILE A 137 2.48 1.43 -4.48
C ILE A 137 1.34 0.99 -3.53
N ALA A 138 1.62 0.06 -2.63
CA ALA A 138 0.61 -0.55 -1.79
C ALA A 138 0.93 -0.38 -0.30
N ASN A 139 -0.06 0.05 0.49
CA ASN A 139 0.11 0.30 1.92
C ASN A 139 1.32 1.18 2.25
N THR A 140 1.60 2.17 1.42
CA THR A 140 2.78 3.04 1.53
C THR A 140 2.40 4.51 1.59
N ILE A 141 1.40 4.96 0.82
CA ILE A 141 1.04 6.40 0.75
C ILE A 141 0.66 6.95 2.14
N HIS A 142 0.08 6.12 2.99
CA HIS A 142 -0.32 6.55 4.34
C HIS A 142 0.86 6.80 5.30
N HIS A 143 2.07 6.35 4.96
CA HIS A 143 3.31 6.67 5.68
C HIS A 143 4.01 7.92 5.15
N VAL A 144 3.66 8.38 3.93
CA VAL A 144 4.37 9.46 3.24
C VAL A 144 3.92 10.84 3.76
N PRO A 145 4.83 11.66 4.32
CA PRO A 145 4.52 13.00 4.81
C PRO A 145 4.19 13.99 3.68
N ASP A 146 4.97 14.03 2.60
CA ASP A 146 4.71 14.88 1.43
C ASP A 146 4.17 14.08 0.24
N ARG A 147 2.85 13.89 0.23
CA ARG A 147 2.16 13.19 -0.85
C ARG A 147 2.15 13.93 -2.19
N ALA A 148 2.33 15.26 -2.15
CA ALA A 148 2.44 16.04 -3.39
C ALA A 148 3.75 15.71 -4.09
N GLN A 149 4.85 15.66 -3.34
CA GLN A 149 6.15 15.28 -3.84
C GLN A 149 6.14 13.80 -4.30
N LEU A 150 5.52 12.88 -3.56
CA LEU A 150 5.33 11.50 -3.99
C LEU A 150 4.64 11.41 -5.36
N PHE A 151 3.49 12.08 -5.55
CA PHE A 151 2.78 12.04 -6.84
C PHE A 151 3.61 12.65 -7.98
N GLU A 152 4.42 13.67 -7.69
CA GLU A 152 5.36 14.21 -8.68
C GLU A 152 6.45 13.18 -9.05
N GLN A 153 7.02 12.46 -8.07
CA GLN A 153 8.01 11.39 -8.33
C GLN A 153 7.40 10.25 -9.16
N ILE A 154 6.18 9.81 -8.83
CA ILE A 154 5.46 8.81 -9.61
C ILE A 154 5.26 9.29 -11.05
N ARG A 155 4.79 10.53 -11.22
CA ARG A 155 4.60 11.14 -12.56
C ARG A 155 5.90 11.21 -13.35
N ARG A 156 7.01 11.59 -12.70
CA ARG A 156 8.34 11.65 -13.31
C ARG A 156 8.79 10.27 -13.80
N ALA A 157 8.65 9.24 -12.99
CA ALA A 157 9.08 7.87 -13.28
C ALA A 157 8.27 7.21 -14.42
N LEU A 158 6.98 7.48 -14.52
CA LEU A 158 6.09 6.90 -15.53
C LEU A 158 6.44 7.38 -16.94
N LYS A 159 6.33 6.49 -17.93
CA LYS A 159 6.25 6.84 -19.34
C LYS A 159 5.02 7.71 -19.62
N PRO A 160 5.01 8.55 -20.66
CA PRO A 160 3.76 9.11 -21.20
C PRO A 160 2.76 7.97 -21.46
N GLY A 161 1.52 8.14 -20.98
CA GLY A 161 0.50 7.08 -21.05
C GLY A 161 0.64 5.94 -20.05
N GLY A 162 1.70 5.92 -19.21
CA GLY A 162 1.87 4.94 -18.14
C GLY A 162 0.89 5.17 -16.99
N TRP A 163 0.66 4.13 -16.18
CA TRP A 163 -0.33 4.12 -15.12
C TRP A 163 0.30 3.90 -13.75
N PHE A 164 -0.20 4.58 -12.72
CA PHE A 164 0.02 4.17 -11.35
C PHE A 164 -1.21 3.49 -10.76
N PHE A 165 -0.96 2.57 -9.83
CA PHE A 165 -1.95 1.88 -9.02
C PHE A 165 -1.49 1.86 -7.58
N SER A 166 -2.38 2.25 -6.66
CA SER A 166 -2.14 2.10 -5.23
C SER A 166 -3.33 1.45 -4.54
N TYR A 167 -3.08 0.86 -3.37
CA TYR A 167 -4.14 0.68 -2.40
C TYR A 167 -3.64 1.01 -1.00
N ASP A 168 -4.47 1.69 -0.24
CA ASP A 168 -4.16 2.21 1.08
C ASP A 168 -5.42 2.26 1.96
N PRO A 169 -5.27 2.29 3.29
CA PRO A 169 -6.40 2.42 4.19
C PRO A 169 -7.04 3.82 4.12
N LEU A 170 -8.38 3.85 4.26
CA LEU A 170 -9.18 5.07 4.38
C LEU A 170 -9.29 5.55 5.83
N ALA A 171 -9.42 6.86 6.01
CA ALA A 171 -9.50 7.52 7.31
C ALA A 171 -10.88 7.41 8.01
N TYR A 172 -11.94 7.01 7.28
CA TYR A 172 -13.31 7.27 7.73
C TYR A 172 -13.99 6.10 8.44
N ASN A 173 -13.43 4.88 8.36
CA ASN A 173 -14.04 3.70 8.96
C ASN A 173 -13.86 3.67 10.49
N PRO A 174 -14.95 3.68 11.31
CA PRO A 174 -14.81 3.71 12.76
C PRO A 174 -14.25 2.40 13.35
N VAL A 175 -14.55 1.24 12.73
CA VAL A 175 -14.03 -0.07 13.18
C VAL A 175 -12.52 -0.14 12.99
N ILE A 176 -12.04 0.28 11.83
CA ILE A 176 -10.61 0.33 11.53
C ILE A 176 -9.90 1.37 12.40
N ASN A 177 -10.52 2.51 12.67
CA ASN A 177 -9.93 3.52 13.55
C ASN A 177 -9.85 3.01 15.01
N LEU A 178 -10.81 2.21 15.47
CA LEU A 178 -10.72 1.54 16.75
C LEU A 178 -9.59 0.49 16.75
N TYR A 179 -9.54 -0.40 15.72
CA TYR A 179 -8.47 -1.36 15.55
C TYR A 179 -7.09 -0.68 15.59
N ARG A 180 -6.92 0.44 14.90
CA ARG A 180 -5.67 1.21 14.87
C ARG A 180 -5.24 1.70 16.24
N ARG A 181 -6.18 2.17 17.06
CA ARG A 181 -5.92 2.61 18.43
C ARG A 181 -5.45 1.48 19.34
N MET A 182 -5.86 0.25 19.03
CA MET A 182 -5.50 -0.95 19.80
C MET A 182 -4.21 -1.61 19.29
N ALA A 183 -3.90 -1.48 18.01
CA ALA A 183 -2.79 -2.14 17.31
C ALA A 183 -1.50 -1.29 17.34
N THR A 184 -1.06 -0.83 18.52
CA THR A 184 0.03 0.13 18.69
C THR A 184 1.42 -0.46 18.48
N GLU A 185 1.61 -1.77 18.69
CA GLU A 185 2.91 -2.43 18.58
C GLU A 185 3.23 -2.93 17.16
N VAL A 186 2.21 -3.06 16.32
CA VAL A 186 2.33 -3.60 14.96
C VAL A 186 2.25 -2.52 13.88
N ARG A 187 2.33 -1.23 14.27
CA ARG A 187 2.16 -0.05 13.42
C ARG A 187 3.04 1.09 13.87
N THR A 188 3.39 1.98 12.93
CA THR A 188 4.03 3.25 13.27
C THR A 188 2.99 4.30 13.70
N PRO A 189 3.33 5.20 14.64
CA PRO A 189 2.39 6.19 15.16
C PRO A 189 2.04 7.28 14.14
N ASP A 190 2.88 7.48 13.13
CA ASP A 190 2.82 8.61 12.20
C ASP A 190 1.92 8.34 10.97
N GLU A 191 1.29 7.16 10.89
CA GLU A 191 0.42 6.79 9.77
C GLU A 191 -0.78 7.73 9.60
N ARG A 192 -0.96 8.21 8.37
CA ARG A 192 -2.08 9.08 7.97
C ARG A 192 -2.89 8.43 6.84
N PRO A 193 -3.99 7.71 7.15
CA PRO A 193 -4.83 7.10 6.13
C PRO A 193 -5.32 8.09 5.07
N LEU A 194 -5.64 7.57 3.89
CA LEU A 194 -6.09 8.38 2.77
C LEU A 194 -7.46 9.02 3.02
N THR A 195 -7.62 10.20 2.46
CA THR A 195 -8.83 11.01 2.51
C THR A 195 -9.29 11.40 1.10
N ARG A 196 -10.44 12.06 1.00
CA ARG A 196 -10.89 12.66 -0.27
C ARG A 196 -9.95 13.73 -0.80
N ALA A 197 -9.14 14.36 0.07
CA ALA A 197 -8.16 15.36 -0.33
C ALA A 197 -7.04 14.73 -1.18
N ASP A 198 -6.65 13.50 -0.86
CA ASP A 198 -5.61 12.77 -1.60
C ASP A 198 -6.06 12.43 -3.02
N LEU A 199 -7.35 12.07 -3.21
CA LEU A 199 -7.91 11.91 -4.54
C LEU A 199 -7.91 13.21 -5.36
N LYS A 200 -8.24 14.33 -4.70
CA LYS A 200 -8.19 15.65 -5.35
C LYS A 200 -6.76 16.02 -5.72
N MET A 201 -5.79 15.64 -4.86
CA MET A 201 -4.38 15.86 -5.12
C MET A 201 -3.91 15.03 -6.32
N ALA A 202 -4.21 13.73 -6.37
CA ALA A 202 -3.83 12.87 -7.50
C ALA A 202 -4.32 13.43 -8.86
N LYS A 203 -5.53 14.02 -8.91
CA LYS A 203 -6.08 14.66 -10.12
C LYS A 203 -5.30 15.88 -10.62
N LYS A 204 -4.39 16.45 -9.82
CA LYS A 204 -3.51 17.55 -10.27
C LYS A 204 -2.33 17.01 -11.09
N TYR A 205 -1.91 15.77 -10.84
CA TYR A 205 -0.74 15.15 -11.44
C TYR A 205 -1.07 14.19 -12.59
N PHE A 206 -2.28 13.59 -12.56
CA PHE A 206 -2.68 12.52 -13.47
C PHE A 206 -4.02 12.79 -14.13
N THR A 207 -4.23 12.18 -15.31
CA THR A 207 -5.51 12.04 -15.99
C THR A 207 -6.15 10.70 -15.65
N ASP A 208 -7.40 10.50 -16.02
CA ASP A 208 -8.15 9.24 -15.84
C ASP A 208 -8.07 8.68 -14.41
N VAL A 209 -7.99 9.61 -13.44
CA VAL A 209 -7.93 9.27 -12.03
C VAL A 209 -9.25 8.64 -11.60
N GLY A 210 -9.17 7.42 -11.17
CA GLY A 210 -10.29 6.67 -10.61
C GLY A 210 -9.97 6.03 -9.28
N HIS A 211 -10.99 5.54 -8.62
CA HIS A 211 -10.85 4.86 -7.33
C HIS A 211 -11.93 3.80 -7.13
N ARG A 212 -11.63 2.81 -6.29
CA ARG A 212 -12.59 1.79 -5.85
C ARG A 212 -12.28 1.40 -4.42
N GLU A 213 -13.32 1.29 -3.62
CA GLU A 213 -13.26 0.96 -2.20
C GLU A 213 -13.55 -0.52 -1.97
N PHE A 214 -12.91 -1.07 -0.92
CA PHE A 214 -12.98 -2.47 -0.53
C PHE A 214 -13.09 -2.61 0.98
N TRP A 215 -13.64 -3.74 1.44
CA TRP A 215 -13.70 -4.11 2.84
C TRP A 215 -14.64 -3.25 3.67
N MET A 216 -15.94 -3.55 3.58
CA MET A 216 -16.98 -2.96 4.42
C MET A 216 -17.64 -4.05 5.27
N ALA A 217 -18.51 -4.88 4.70
CA ALA A 217 -19.13 -6.01 5.41
C ALA A 217 -18.10 -7.11 5.74
N THR A 218 -17.11 -7.29 4.86
CA THR A 218 -16.00 -8.23 5.06
C THR A 218 -15.14 -7.89 6.29
N LEU A 219 -15.19 -6.67 6.83
CA LEU A 219 -14.61 -6.31 8.11
C LEU A 219 -15.21 -7.05 9.32
N ALA A 220 -16.33 -7.75 9.15
CA ALA A 220 -16.83 -8.69 10.15
C ALA A 220 -15.77 -9.72 10.61
N LEU A 221 -14.76 -9.98 9.75
CA LEU A 221 -13.59 -10.79 10.13
C LEU A 221 -12.81 -10.21 11.31
N PHE A 222 -12.66 -8.90 11.40
CA PHE A 222 -11.95 -8.25 12.51
C PHE A 222 -12.71 -8.47 13.82
N GLY A 223 -14.05 -8.33 13.76
CA GLY A 223 -14.92 -8.66 14.88
C GLY A 223 -14.81 -10.12 15.28
N LYS A 224 -14.76 -11.05 14.31
CA LYS A 224 -14.54 -12.47 14.57
C LYS A 224 -13.20 -12.70 15.30
N TYR A 225 -12.10 -12.17 14.80
CA TYR A 225 -10.79 -12.36 15.40
C TYR A 225 -10.73 -11.83 16.85
N TYR A 226 -11.28 -10.64 17.07
CA TYR A 226 -11.24 -10.02 18.39
C TYR A 226 -12.20 -10.67 19.40
N LEU A 227 -13.47 -10.86 19.02
CA LEU A 227 -14.53 -11.28 19.93
C LEU A 227 -14.61 -12.80 20.12
N PHE A 228 -14.41 -13.57 19.04
CA PHE A 228 -14.58 -15.03 19.05
C PHE A 228 -13.25 -15.75 19.16
N ASP A 229 -12.24 -15.37 18.38
CA ASP A 229 -10.94 -16.00 18.43
C ASP A 229 -10.07 -15.43 19.57
N ARG A 230 -10.50 -14.34 20.21
CA ARG A 230 -9.83 -13.65 21.34
C ARG A 230 -8.39 -13.24 21.04
N VAL A 231 -8.10 -12.88 19.81
CA VAL A 231 -6.78 -12.43 19.37
C VAL A 231 -6.73 -10.90 19.51
N HIS A 232 -5.82 -10.40 20.34
CA HIS A 232 -5.62 -8.95 20.46
C HIS A 232 -4.92 -8.40 19.23
N PRO A 233 -5.26 -7.17 18.74
CA PRO A 233 -4.62 -6.54 17.58
C PRO A 233 -3.09 -6.39 17.63
N ASN A 234 -2.49 -6.33 18.82
CA ASN A 234 -1.03 -6.33 18.99
C ASN A 234 -0.39 -7.72 18.86
N ALA A 235 -1.17 -8.79 19.11
CA ALA A 235 -0.64 -10.15 19.04
C ALA A 235 -0.50 -10.69 17.61
N ASP A 236 -1.30 -10.16 16.67
CA ASP A 236 -1.27 -10.61 15.28
C ASP A 236 -1.73 -9.48 14.33
N ARG A 237 -1.11 -9.43 13.18
CA ARG A 237 -1.53 -8.53 12.09
C ARG A 237 -2.70 -9.17 11.34
N TYR A 238 -3.92 -8.74 11.61
CA TYR A 238 -5.15 -9.33 11.06
C TYR A 238 -5.15 -9.46 9.54
N TRP A 239 -4.54 -8.54 8.82
CA TRP A 239 -4.44 -8.63 7.36
C TRP A 239 -3.55 -9.79 6.88
N LYS A 240 -2.45 -10.13 7.62
CA LYS A 240 -1.65 -11.33 7.33
C LYS A 240 -2.44 -12.60 7.63
N ARG A 241 -3.16 -12.62 8.75
CA ARG A 241 -4.02 -13.73 9.14
C ARG A 241 -5.12 -13.99 8.09
N ILE A 242 -5.72 -12.93 7.52
CA ILE A 242 -6.70 -13.04 6.44
C ILE A 242 -6.14 -13.79 5.24
N LEU A 243 -4.91 -13.48 4.83
CA LEU A 243 -4.25 -14.18 3.73
C LEU A 243 -3.89 -15.62 4.09
N ALA A 244 -3.42 -15.88 5.31
CA ALA A 244 -3.06 -17.21 5.76
C ALA A 244 -4.27 -18.17 5.85
N GLU A 245 -5.40 -17.67 6.33
CA GLU A 245 -6.62 -18.45 6.56
C GLU A 245 -7.60 -18.42 5.37
N GLN A 246 -7.18 -18.01 4.19
CA GLN A 246 -8.05 -17.79 3.02
C GLN A 246 -8.99 -18.97 2.69
N HIS A 247 -8.53 -20.19 2.89
CA HIS A 247 -9.29 -21.41 2.58
C HIS A 247 -10.41 -21.69 3.57
N ALA A 248 -10.22 -21.34 4.85
CA ALA A 248 -11.22 -21.56 5.89
C ALA A 248 -12.45 -20.65 5.78
N LYS A 249 -12.38 -19.62 4.91
CA LYS A 249 -13.37 -18.53 4.86
C LYS A 249 -14.27 -18.53 3.62
N LEU A 250 -14.06 -19.44 2.67
CA LEU A 250 -14.74 -19.40 1.37
C LEU A 250 -16.27 -19.52 1.45
N GLY A 251 -16.83 -20.26 2.40
CA GLY A 251 -18.27 -20.49 2.52
C GLY A 251 -19.06 -19.22 2.83
N TRP A 252 -18.75 -18.59 3.93
CA TRP A 252 -19.44 -17.38 4.40
C TRP A 252 -18.80 -16.07 3.89
N TRP A 253 -17.58 -16.12 3.37
CA TRP A 253 -16.88 -15.00 2.75
C TRP A 253 -17.57 -14.48 1.47
N ARG A 254 -18.06 -15.38 0.63
CA ARG A 254 -18.73 -15.02 -0.63
C ARG A 254 -19.96 -14.13 -0.47
N PRO A 255 -20.88 -14.40 0.48
CA PRO A 255 -21.98 -13.48 0.77
C PRO A 255 -21.53 -12.09 1.21
N LEU A 256 -20.48 -12.00 2.05
CA LEU A 256 -19.94 -10.72 2.50
C LEU A 256 -19.30 -9.93 1.34
N LEU A 257 -18.58 -10.59 0.43
CA LEU A 257 -18.06 -9.94 -0.78
C LEU A 257 -19.18 -9.41 -1.69
N ARG A 258 -20.31 -10.15 -1.81
CA ARG A 258 -21.48 -9.67 -2.57
C ARG A 258 -22.11 -8.45 -1.90
N LEU A 259 -22.19 -8.47 -0.58
CA LEU A 259 -22.71 -7.33 0.18
C LEU A 259 -21.77 -6.12 0.04
N ASP A 260 -20.44 -6.29 0.13
CA ASP A 260 -19.47 -5.24 -0.15
C ASP A 260 -19.66 -4.63 -1.55
N ALA A 261 -19.85 -5.49 -2.56
CA ALA A 261 -20.08 -5.03 -3.93
C ALA A 261 -21.33 -4.18 -4.10
N ILE A 262 -22.34 -4.34 -3.24
CA ILE A 262 -23.55 -3.50 -3.19
C ILE A 262 -23.28 -2.22 -2.40
N LEU A 263 -22.78 -2.34 -1.17
CA LEU A 263 -22.56 -1.21 -0.26
C LEU A 263 -21.57 -0.18 -0.82
N THR A 264 -20.51 -0.65 -1.47
CA THR A 264 -19.48 0.24 -2.06
C THR A 264 -19.96 0.97 -3.32
N ARG A 265 -21.12 0.62 -3.89
CA ARG A 265 -21.78 1.39 -4.96
C ARG A 265 -22.56 2.58 -4.46
N ILE A 266 -22.91 2.62 -3.18
CA ILE A 266 -23.72 3.69 -2.58
C ILE A 266 -22.81 4.91 -2.33
N PRO A 267 -23.05 6.05 -3.02
CA PRO A 267 -22.30 7.28 -2.80
C PRO A 267 -22.34 7.69 -1.32
N GLY A 268 -21.24 8.08 -0.77
CA GLY A 268 -21.12 8.41 0.66
C GLY A 268 -20.79 7.18 1.52
N LEU A 269 -21.55 6.10 1.44
CA LEU A 269 -21.35 4.90 2.26
C LEU A 269 -20.01 4.21 1.94
N ARG A 270 -19.62 4.15 0.66
CA ARG A 270 -18.33 3.57 0.21
C ARG A 270 -17.10 4.12 0.93
N TRP A 271 -17.16 5.36 1.42
CA TRP A 271 -16.07 5.97 2.18
C TRP A 271 -15.85 5.35 3.57
N LEU A 272 -16.82 4.57 4.07
CA LEU A 272 -16.68 3.76 5.28
C LEU A 272 -16.01 2.40 5.02
N SER A 273 -15.47 2.16 3.83
CA SER A 273 -14.62 1.00 3.56
C SER A 273 -13.27 1.11 4.28
N TRP A 274 -12.59 -0.02 4.43
CA TRP A 274 -11.24 -0.02 5.00
C TRP A 274 -10.23 0.51 4.01
N ASN A 275 -10.18 -0.09 2.81
CA ASN A 275 -9.18 0.22 1.79
C ASN A 275 -9.78 0.91 0.57
N ILE A 276 -8.96 1.71 -0.06
CA ILE A 276 -9.22 2.32 -1.36
C ILE A 276 -8.10 1.95 -2.32
N VAL A 277 -8.46 1.45 -3.51
CA VAL A 277 -7.56 1.42 -4.66
C VAL A 277 -7.70 2.76 -5.37
N LEU A 278 -6.57 3.40 -5.66
CA LEU A 278 -6.47 4.63 -6.43
C LEU A 278 -5.58 4.38 -7.65
N TRP A 279 -5.96 4.92 -8.80
CA TRP A 279 -5.17 4.84 -10.03
C TRP A 279 -5.26 6.12 -10.82
N GLY A 280 -4.29 6.33 -11.69
CA GLY A 280 -4.28 7.44 -12.64
C GLY A 280 -3.24 7.23 -13.73
N GLN A 281 -3.42 7.93 -14.83
CA GLN A 281 -2.55 7.86 -16.01
C GLN A 281 -1.71 9.12 -16.14
N LYS A 282 -0.42 8.97 -16.45
CA LYS A 282 0.39 10.11 -16.90
C LYS A 282 -0.08 10.54 -18.29
N ARG A 283 -0.29 11.84 -18.50
CA ARG A 283 -0.67 12.39 -19.81
C ARG A 283 0.27 11.88 -20.90
N SER A 284 -0.29 11.59 -22.05
CA SER A 284 0.45 11.13 -23.23
C SER A 284 1.20 12.25 -23.99
N SER A 285 1.46 13.38 -23.31
CA SER A 285 2.02 14.65 -23.83
C SER A 285 1.06 15.45 -24.66
#